data_a8147cc8c4b4e33e40708f3b3300b7ee
#
_entry.id   a8147cc8c4b4e33e40708f3b3300b7ee
#
_cell.length_a   1.000
_cell.length_b   1.000
_cell.length_c   1.000
_cell.angle_alpha   90.00
_cell.angle_beta   90.00
_cell.angle_gamma   90.00
#
_symmetry.space_group_name_H-M   'P 1'
#
loop_
_entity.id
_entity.type
_entity.pdbx_description
1 polymer ?
#
loop_
_entity_poly.entity_id
_entity_poly.type
_entity_poly.pdbx_seq_one_letter_code
_entity_poly.pdbx_strand_id
1 'polypeptide(L)'
;MSSALTILEKTLGSDAARTELAPIERSFDASTGASLRELFDRDHRPVLVMGILIAVFQQVTGINAILYYAPTIFAKTGLDTSSSLLQTIALGGVNLVATLGAIALVDKLGRRSLLLSGSAVMGVALAAVALCFHYGYFEGYIVLALMLLYVAAFACTLGAVTWVYLAEVFPNRIRATAMSVATLALWLADFVVAYTFPMMNEHLSTAATLACYAVFCALALVYVRAKVPETKGRRLEELEALFVKEGSA
;
A
#
# COMPACT_ATOMS: atom_id res chain seq x y z
N MET A 1 -23.78 -6.23 -25.94
CA MET A 1 -23.65 -5.00 -26.76
C MET A 1 -24.87 -4.09 -26.71
N SER A 2 -26.11 -4.56 -26.94
CA SER A 2 -27.29 -3.70 -26.88
C SER A 2 -27.53 -3.04 -25.51
N SER A 3 -27.25 -3.75 -24.41
CA SER A 3 -27.46 -3.23 -23.04
C SER A 3 -26.50 -2.09 -22.65
N ALA A 4 -25.25 -2.11 -23.09
CA ALA A 4 -24.26 -1.07 -22.81
C ALA A 4 -24.61 0.23 -23.54
N LEU A 5 -24.97 0.13 -24.81
CA LEU A 5 -25.44 1.27 -25.60
C LEU A 5 -26.68 1.92 -24.97
N THR A 6 -27.67 1.12 -24.56
CA THR A 6 -28.91 1.62 -23.93
C THR A 6 -28.62 2.34 -22.60
N ILE A 7 -27.64 1.87 -21.82
CA ILE A 7 -27.23 2.54 -20.57
C ILE A 7 -26.53 3.86 -20.87
N LEU A 8 -25.61 3.87 -21.82
CA LEU A 8 -24.88 5.08 -22.24
C LEU A 8 -25.84 6.12 -22.85
N GLU A 9 -26.81 5.71 -23.66
CA GLU A 9 -27.82 6.61 -24.23
C GLU A 9 -28.70 7.25 -23.14
N LYS A 10 -29.02 6.52 -22.07
CA LYS A 10 -29.79 7.05 -20.93
C LYS A 10 -29.01 8.05 -20.09
N THR A 11 -27.67 7.94 -20.05
CA THR A 11 -26.80 8.77 -19.18
C THR A 11 -26.18 9.95 -19.91
N LEU A 12 -25.82 9.80 -21.18
CA LEU A 12 -25.05 10.77 -21.94
C LEU A 12 -25.78 11.34 -23.18
N GLY A 13 -26.94 10.76 -23.55
CA GLY A 13 -27.61 11.07 -24.80
C GLY A 13 -27.08 10.28 -26.01
N SER A 14 -27.85 10.19 -27.09
CA SER A 14 -27.58 9.28 -28.22
C SER A 14 -26.28 9.55 -28.97
N ASP A 15 -25.86 10.82 -29.14
CA ASP A 15 -24.69 11.17 -29.93
C ASP A 15 -23.40 10.99 -29.11
N ALA A 16 -23.42 11.38 -27.84
CA ALA A 16 -22.29 11.18 -26.94
C ALA A 16 -22.08 9.68 -26.64
N ALA A 17 -23.16 8.90 -26.49
CA ALA A 17 -23.10 7.46 -26.26
C ALA A 17 -22.39 6.71 -27.39
N ARG A 18 -22.62 7.06 -28.64
CA ARG A 18 -21.97 6.44 -29.80
C ARG A 18 -20.48 6.81 -29.89
N THR A 19 -20.12 8.04 -29.51
CA THR A 19 -18.74 8.49 -29.49
C THR A 19 -17.93 7.79 -28.40
N GLU A 20 -18.54 7.58 -27.24
CA GLU A 20 -17.90 6.88 -26.11
C GLU A 20 -17.88 5.34 -26.25
N LEU A 21 -18.82 4.76 -27.02
CA LEU A 21 -18.89 3.31 -27.21
C LEU A 21 -17.66 2.76 -27.94
N ALA A 22 -17.17 3.45 -28.97
CA ALA A 22 -16.04 3.00 -29.77
C ALA A 22 -14.70 2.91 -28.99
N PRO A 23 -14.33 3.87 -28.11
CA PRO A 23 -13.20 3.70 -27.19
C PRO A 23 -13.39 2.54 -26.20
N ILE A 24 -14.62 2.36 -25.68
CA ILE A 24 -14.93 1.26 -24.75
C ILE A 24 -14.77 -0.10 -25.44
N GLU A 25 -15.31 -0.27 -26.64
CA GLU A 25 -15.17 -1.50 -27.44
C GLU A 25 -13.69 -1.82 -27.72
N ARG A 26 -12.89 -0.83 -28.12
CA ARG A 26 -11.45 -1.00 -28.33
C ARG A 26 -10.73 -1.40 -27.03
N SER A 27 -11.17 -0.87 -25.89
CA SER A 27 -10.59 -1.25 -24.60
C SER A 27 -10.93 -2.69 -24.20
N PHE A 28 -12.12 -3.18 -24.57
CA PHE A 28 -12.53 -4.58 -24.36
C PHE A 28 -11.78 -5.55 -25.29
N ASP A 29 -11.59 -5.20 -26.55
CA ASP A 29 -10.80 -6.02 -27.51
C ASP A 29 -9.30 -6.06 -27.11
N ALA A 30 -8.80 -4.96 -26.53
CA ALA A 30 -7.44 -4.93 -25.97
C ALA A 30 -7.31 -5.69 -24.64
N SER A 31 -8.41 -5.96 -23.93
CA SER A 31 -8.45 -6.65 -22.63
C SER A 31 -8.55 -8.17 -22.71
N THR A 32 -8.48 -8.79 -23.91
CA THR A 32 -8.24 -10.24 -24.02
C THR A 32 -6.86 -10.53 -23.45
N GLY A 33 -6.82 -10.81 -22.17
CA GLY A 33 -5.75 -11.14 -21.25
C GLY A 33 -4.33 -11.01 -21.80
N ALA A 34 -3.64 -9.95 -21.43
CA ALA A 34 -2.21 -9.85 -21.69
C ALA A 34 -1.51 -11.10 -21.15
N SER A 35 -0.71 -11.74 -21.99
CA SER A 35 0.12 -12.87 -21.57
C SER A 35 1.09 -12.43 -20.48
N LEU A 36 1.39 -13.31 -19.52
CA LEU A 36 2.46 -13.05 -18.54
C LEU A 36 3.76 -12.59 -19.21
N ARG A 37 4.05 -13.06 -20.43
CA ARG A 37 5.23 -12.67 -21.18
C ARG A 37 5.23 -11.19 -21.56
N GLU A 38 4.07 -10.63 -21.88
CA GLU A 38 3.93 -9.20 -22.23
C GLU A 38 4.24 -8.24 -21.05
N LEU A 39 4.09 -8.71 -19.80
CA LEU A 39 4.46 -7.93 -18.61
C LEU A 39 5.97 -7.67 -18.52
N PHE A 40 6.77 -8.57 -19.07
CA PHE A 40 8.23 -8.48 -19.03
C PHE A 40 8.82 -7.82 -20.29
N ASP A 41 7.96 -7.35 -21.21
CA ASP A 41 8.40 -6.55 -22.34
C ASP A 41 9.07 -5.25 -21.84
N ARG A 42 10.01 -4.78 -22.64
CA ARG A 42 10.88 -3.65 -22.29
C ARG A 42 10.09 -2.40 -21.87
N ASP A 43 8.94 -2.16 -22.49
CA ASP A 43 8.09 -1.00 -22.23
C ASP A 43 7.28 -1.11 -20.93
N HIS A 44 6.88 -2.31 -20.53
CA HIS A 44 6.05 -2.55 -19.35
C HIS A 44 6.85 -2.85 -18.07
N ARG A 45 8.09 -3.33 -18.24
CA ARG A 45 8.95 -3.75 -17.12
C ARG A 45 9.18 -2.67 -16.07
N PRO A 46 9.45 -1.39 -16.40
CA PRO A 46 9.67 -0.36 -15.38
C PRO A 46 8.45 -0.13 -14.49
N VAL A 47 7.26 -0.03 -15.08
CA VAL A 47 6.02 0.18 -14.33
C VAL A 47 5.63 -1.06 -13.51
N LEU A 48 5.87 -2.26 -14.03
CA LEU A 48 5.64 -3.51 -13.30
C LEU A 48 6.54 -3.61 -12.06
N VAL A 49 7.85 -3.38 -12.23
CA VAL A 49 8.81 -3.41 -11.11
C VAL A 49 8.45 -2.37 -10.06
N MET A 50 8.09 -1.16 -10.47
CA MET A 50 7.66 -0.12 -9.54
C MET A 50 6.41 -0.54 -8.76
N GLY A 51 5.39 -1.08 -9.43
CA GLY A 51 4.17 -1.56 -8.77
C GLY A 51 4.44 -2.70 -7.79
N ILE A 52 5.26 -3.68 -8.19
CA ILE A 52 5.68 -4.78 -7.29
C ILE A 52 6.40 -4.24 -6.07
N LEU A 53 7.34 -3.31 -6.24
CA LEU A 53 8.09 -2.74 -5.10
C LEU A 53 7.20 -1.97 -4.14
N ILE A 54 6.22 -1.19 -4.64
CA ILE A 54 5.23 -0.51 -3.79
C ILE A 54 4.39 -1.53 -3.01
N ALA A 55 3.93 -2.60 -3.67
CA ALA A 55 3.18 -3.67 -3.05
C ALA A 55 4.00 -4.43 -1.98
N VAL A 56 5.27 -4.69 -2.24
CA VAL A 56 6.20 -5.30 -1.27
C VAL A 56 6.47 -4.35 -0.10
N PHE A 57 6.74 -3.05 -0.36
CA PHE A 57 6.95 -2.07 0.71
C PHE A 57 5.74 -1.94 1.62
N GLN A 58 4.52 -2.06 1.11
CA GLN A 58 3.32 -2.07 1.94
C GLN A 58 3.39 -3.12 3.06
N GLN A 59 3.99 -4.29 2.80
CA GLN A 59 4.07 -5.39 3.77
C GLN A 59 5.37 -5.38 4.61
N VAL A 60 6.52 -5.12 3.98
CA VAL A 60 7.81 -5.17 4.70
C VAL A 60 7.96 -4.03 5.73
N THR A 61 7.10 -3.02 5.71
CA THR A 61 6.95 -2.05 6.80
C THR A 61 6.44 -2.68 8.11
N GLY A 62 5.95 -3.94 8.06
CA GLY A 62 5.64 -4.74 9.24
C GLY A 62 4.20 -4.64 9.74
N ILE A 63 3.26 -4.05 8.98
CA ILE A 63 1.89 -3.80 9.46
C ILE A 63 1.18 -5.08 9.92
N ASN A 64 1.20 -6.14 9.11
CA ASN A 64 0.49 -7.36 9.45
C ASN A 64 1.19 -8.12 10.60
N ALA A 65 2.53 -8.13 10.65
CA ALA A 65 3.24 -8.69 11.80
C ALA A 65 2.87 -7.97 13.10
N ILE A 66 2.80 -6.64 13.07
CA ILE A 66 2.41 -5.83 14.24
C ILE A 66 0.97 -6.13 14.64
N LEU A 67 0.03 -6.21 13.71
CA LEU A 67 -1.38 -6.52 14.01
C LEU A 67 -1.57 -7.95 14.51
N TYR A 68 -0.91 -8.93 13.88
CA TYR A 68 -1.02 -10.34 14.27
C TYR A 68 -0.42 -10.62 15.65
N TYR A 69 0.70 -9.95 15.96
CA TYR A 69 1.43 -10.15 17.20
C TYR A 69 1.23 -9.03 18.22
N ALA A 70 0.26 -8.12 18.00
CA ALA A 70 -0.05 -7.02 18.91
C ALA A 70 -0.24 -7.47 20.39
N PRO A 71 -1.00 -8.54 20.70
CA PRO A 71 -1.14 -8.99 22.09
C PRO A 71 0.21 -9.36 22.72
N THR A 72 1.09 -10.01 21.96
CA THR A 72 2.43 -10.41 22.42
C THR A 72 3.33 -9.18 22.64
N ILE A 73 3.25 -8.18 21.76
CA ILE A 73 4.01 -6.93 21.90
C ILE A 73 3.56 -6.20 23.16
N PHE A 74 2.26 -6.05 23.38
CA PHE A 74 1.72 -5.39 24.57
C PHE A 74 1.97 -6.16 25.87
N ALA A 75 1.91 -7.49 25.85
CA ALA A 75 2.24 -8.30 27.02
C ALA A 75 3.69 -8.06 27.51
N LYS A 76 4.63 -7.79 26.58
CA LYS A 76 6.03 -7.46 26.92
C LYS A 76 6.19 -6.10 27.61
N THR A 77 5.19 -5.23 27.58
CA THR A 77 5.20 -3.97 28.37
C THR A 77 4.73 -4.17 29.83
N GLY A 78 4.50 -5.42 30.25
CA GLY A 78 4.08 -5.75 31.62
C GLY A 78 2.55 -5.76 31.81
N LEU A 79 1.78 -5.66 30.74
CA LEU A 79 0.32 -5.72 30.81
C LEU A 79 -0.16 -7.17 30.94
N ASP A 80 -1.25 -7.34 31.67
CA ASP A 80 -1.99 -8.60 31.72
C ASP A 80 -2.66 -8.93 30.37
N THR A 81 -3.09 -10.17 30.20
CA THR A 81 -3.67 -10.64 28.94
C THR A 81 -4.92 -9.85 28.53
N SER A 82 -5.80 -9.51 29.48
CA SER A 82 -7.03 -8.77 29.20
C SER A 82 -6.73 -7.36 28.68
N SER A 83 -5.79 -6.65 29.30
CA SER A 83 -5.35 -5.31 28.87
C SER A 83 -4.66 -5.35 27.52
N SER A 84 -3.83 -6.36 27.26
CA SER A 84 -3.17 -6.55 25.97
C SER A 84 -4.17 -6.79 24.83
N LEU A 85 -5.22 -7.56 25.07
CA LEU A 85 -6.29 -7.78 24.11
C LEU A 85 -7.12 -6.52 23.85
N LEU A 86 -7.44 -5.74 24.90
CA LEU A 86 -8.17 -4.47 24.74
C LEU A 86 -7.38 -3.47 23.90
N GLN A 87 -6.06 -3.37 24.11
CA GLN A 87 -5.20 -2.51 23.29
C GLN A 87 -5.14 -2.99 21.83
N THR A 88 -5.15 -4.31 21.62
CA THR A 88 -5.23 -4.88 20.25
C THR A 88 -6.55 -4.55 19.57
N ILE A 89 -7.67 -4.59 20.30
CA ILE A 89 -8.98 -4.16 19.77
C ILE A 89 -8.95 -2.68 19.40
N ALA A 90 -8.31 -1.83 20.19
CA ALA A 90 -8.14 -0.42 19.88
C ALA A 90 -7.35 -0.20 18.59
N LEU A 91 -6.28 -0.99 18.32
CA LEU A 91 -5.55 -0.97 17.04
C LEU A 91 -6.47 -1.30 15.87
N GLY A 92 -7.28 -2.36 15.99
CA GLY A 92 -8.24 -2.75 14.95
C GLY A 92 -9.29 -1.67 14.70
N GLY A 93 -9.82 -1.05 15.76
CA GLY A 93 -10.77 0.05 15.68
C GLY A 93 -10.19 1.27 14.96
N VAL A 94 -8.98 1.68 15.33
CA VAL A 94 -8.28 2.79 14.65
C VAL A 94 -7.98 2.45 13.20
N ASN A 95 -7.57 1.23 12.89
CA ASN A 95 -7.34 0.78 11.52
C ASN A 95 -8.61 0.95 10.66
N LEU A 96 -9.77 0.51 11.17
CA LEU A 96 -11.05 0.65 10.47
C LEU A 96 -11.41 2.12 10.23
N VAL A 97 -11.40 2.95 11.28
CA VAL A 97 -11.77 4.38 11.19
C VAL A 97 -10.82 5.13 10.26
N ALA A 98 -9.51 4.89 10.36
CA ALA A 98 -8.50 5.51 9.53
C ALA A 98 -8.62 5.08 8.05
N THR A 99 -8.96 3.82 7.76
CA THR A 99 -9.22 3.34 6.40
C THR A 99 -10.43 4.05 5.79
N LEU A 100 -11.51 4.25 6.55
CA LEU A 100 -12.66 5.03 6.08
C LEU A 100 -12.29 6.49 5.81
N GLY A 101 -11.44 7.08 6.65
CA GLY A 101 -10.87 8.43 6.44
C GLY A 101 -9.99 8.53 5.20
N ALA A 102 -9.29 7.48 4.84
CA ALA A 102 -8.41 7.42 3.67
C ALA A 102 -9.16 7.75 2.36
N ILE A 103 -10.42 7.33 2.23
CA ILE A 103 -11.27 7.58 1.04
C ILE A 103 -11.32 9.09 0.74
N ALA A 104 -11.52 9.92 1.77
CA ALA A 104 -11.59 11.37 1.59
C ALA A 104 -10.19 12.02 1.38
N LEU A 105 -9.13 11.39 1.88
CA LEU A 105 -7.77 11.92 1.81
C LEU A 105 -7.10 11.66 0.46
N VAL A 106 -7.34 10.50 -0.15
CA VAL A 106 -6.70 10.06 -1.39
C VAL A 106 -6.93 11.05 -2.51
N ASP A 107 -8.17 11.54 -2.67
CA ASP A 107 -8.51 12.49 -3.73
C ASP A 107 -8.07 13.93 -3.44
N LYS A 108 -7.90 14.28 -2.16
CA LYS A 108 -7.49 15.64 -1.76
C LYS A 108 -5.98 15.85 -1.80
N LEU A 109 -5.20 14.92 -1.28
CA LEU A 109 -3.76 15.10 -1.05
C LEU A 109 -2.88 14.51 -2.16
N GLY A 110 -3.42 13.60 -2.98
CA GLY A 110 -2.65 12.89 -4.00
C GLY A 110 -1.95 11.64 -3.47
N ARG A 111 -1.67 10.71 -4.38
CA ARG A 111 -1.20 9.36 -4.02
C ARG A 111 0.24 9.38 -3.53
N ARG A 112 1.12 10.07 -4.24
CA ARG A 112 2.54 10.18 -3.88
C ARG A 112 2.74 10.88 -2.54
N SER A 113 2.02 11.98 -2.31
CA SER A 113 2.11 12.75 -1.06
C SER A 113 1.69 11.90 0.14
N LEU A 114 0.63 11.10 0.01
CA LEU A 114 0.17 10.19 1.05
C LEU A 114 1.17 9.04 1.30
N LEU A 115 1.74 8.44 0.25
CA LEU A 115 2.76 7.41 0.40
C LEU A 115 4.01 7.95 1.13
N LEU A 116 4.43 9.20 0.81
CA LEU A 116 5.57 9.84 1.47
C LEU A 116 5.28 10.15 2.95
N SER A 117 4.18 10.84 3.23
CA SER A 117 3.81 11.20 4.61
C SER A 117 3.57 9.98 5.49
N GLY A 118 2.89 8.97 4.93
CA GLY A 118 2.65 7.72 5.63
C GLY A 118 3.94 7.00 5.99
N SER A 119 4.84 6.79 5.03
CA SER A 119 6.13 6.13 5.29
C SER A 119 6.96 6.88 6.33
N ALA A 120 6.95 8.23 6.29
CA ALA A 120 7.67 9.04 7.28
C ALA A 120 7.08 8.89 8.70
N VAL A 121 5.76 9.06 8.84
CA VAL A 121 5.08 8.95 10.15
C VAL A 121 5.22 7.54 10.72
N MET A 122 5.02 6.51 9.90
CA MET A 122 5.20 5.11 10.29
C MET A 122 6.62 4.85 10.78
N GLY A 123 7.63 5.31 10.04
CA GLY A 123 9.05 5.12 10.40
C GLY A 123 9.38 5.79 11.73
N VAL A 124 8.92 7.03 11.96
CA VAL A 124 9.13 7.76 13.23
C VAL A 124 8.41 7.06 14.38
N ALA A 125 7.16 6.64 14.19
CA ALA A 125 6.40 5.96 15.22
C ALA A 125 7.06 4.64 15.64
N LEU A 126 7.47 3.79 14.66
CA LEU A 126 8.15 2.53 14.95
C LEU A 126 9.52 2.74 15.59
N ALA A 127 10.30 3.73 15.16
CA ALA A 127 11.57 4.05 15.79
C ALA A 127 11.36 4.48 17.24
N ALA A 128 10.33 5.28 17.53
CA ALA A 128 10.00 5.67 18.90
C ALA A 128 9.57 4.46 19.75
N VAL A 129 8.73 3.55 19.22
CA VAL A 129 8.37 2.30 19.93
C VAL A 129 9.61 1.44 20.18
N ALA A 130 10.51 1.29 19.17
CA ALA A 130 11.76 0.56 19.32
C ALA A 130 12.64 1.14 20.44
N LEU A 131 12.72 2.46 20.56
CA LEU A 131 13.41 3.13 21.68
C LEU A 131 12.74 2.87 23.03
N CYS A 132 11.41 2.89 23.10
CA CYS A 132 10.70 2.52 24.33
C CYS A 132 11.08 1.09 24.78
N PHE A 133 11.11 0.14 23.85
CA PHE A 133 11.52 -1.24 24.16
C PHE A 133 13.02 -1.37 24.50
N HIS A 134 13.87 -0.54 23.87
CA HIS A 134 15.32 -0.56 24.15
C HIS A 134 15.65 -0.06 25.55
N TYR A 135 14.99 1.02 25.99
CA TYR A 135 15.21 1.62 27.31
C TYR A 135 14.28 1.09 28.41
N GLY A 136 13.38 0.17 28.09
CA GLY A 136 12.37 -0.34 29.05
C GLY A 136 11.38 0.73 29.52
N TYR A 137 11.12 1.75 28.68
CA TYR A 137 10.21 2.84 29.02
C TYR A 137 8.78 2.48 28.60
N PHE A 138 7.98 2.00 29.55
CA PHE A 138 6.59 1.55 29.33
C PHE A 138 5.57 2.33 30.14
N GLU A 139 5.92 3.54 30.61
CA GLU A 139 5.04 4.34 31.44
C GLU A 139 3.79 4.82 30.68
N GLY A 140 2.64 4.71 31.35
CA GLY A 140 1.36 5.15 30.81
C GLY A 140 0.98 4.42 29.51
N TYR A 141 0.45 5.18 28.56
CA TYR A 141 -0.05 4.68 27.28
C TYR A 141 0.85 5.03 26.09
N ILE A 142 2.14 5.33 26.31
CA ILE A 142 3.02 5.85 25.26
C ILE A 142 3.20 4.83 24.13
N VAL A 143 3.43 3.55 24.45
CA VAL A 143 3.59 2.50 23.44
C VAL A 143 2.29 2.31 22.68
N LEU A 144 1.14 2.30 23.36
CA LEU A 144 -0.17 2.23 22.71
C LEU A 144 -0.37 3.42 21.76
N ALA A 145 -0.14 4.64 22.21
CA ALA A 145 -0.33 5.84 21.40
C ALA A 145 0.53 5.84 20.13
N LEU A 146 1.80 5.42 20.24
CA LEU A 146 2.71 5.31 19.10
C LEU A 146 2.29 4.19 18.14
N MET A 147 1.81 3.07 18.65
CA MET A 147 1.29 1.97 17.83
C MET A 147 -0.01 2.36 17.13
N LEU A 148 -0.91 3.09 17.80
CA LEU A 148 -2.12 3.66 17.18
C LEU A 148 -1.77 4.65 16.08
N LEU A 149 -0.79 5.52 16.30
CA LEU A 149 -0.29 6.46 15.31
C LEU A 149 0.27 5.73 14.08
N TYR A 150 1.08 4.68 14.29
CA TYR A 150 1.63 3.84 13.23
C TYR A 150 0.52 3.20 12.38
N VAL A 151 -0.47 2.54 13.04
CA VAL A 151 -1.58 1.86 12.36
C VAL A 151 -2.47 2.87 11.63
N ALA A 152 -2.78 4.03 12.24
CA ALA A 152 -3.55 5.09 11.60
C ALA A 152 -2.83 5.65 10.36
N ALA A 153 -1.52 5.90 10.48
CA ALA A 153 -0.71 6.38 9.36
C ALA A 153 -0.71 5.36 8.22
N PHE A 154 -0.53 4.06 8.51
CA PHE A 154 -0.62 3.01 7.49
C PHE A 154 -1.99 2.98 6.82
N ALA A 155 -3.06 2.92 7.59
CA ALA A 155 -4.42 2.77 7.09
C ALA A 155 -4.86 3.95 6.21
N CYS A 156 -4.50 5.19 6.61
CA CYS A 156 -4.78 6.39 5.83
C CYS A 156 -3.92 6.52 4.56
N THR A 157 -2.82 5.78 4.46
CA THR A 157 -1.83 5.98 3.40
C THR A 157 -1.50 4.67 2.67
N LEU A 158 -0.42 3.97 3.03
CA LEU A 158 0.04 2.79 2.31
C LEU A 158 -1.05 1.72 2.17
N GLY A 159 -1.87 1.51 3.19
CA GLY A 159 -2.93 0.51 3.18
C GLY A 159 -3.94 0.71 2.05
N ALA A 160 -4.53 1.89 1.97
CA ALA A 160 -5.55 2.22 0.97
C ALA A 160 -4.95 2.69 -0.36
N VAL A 161 -3.92 3.56 -0.30
CA VAL A 161 -3.36 4.25 -1.47
C VAL A 161 -2.64 3.29 -2.41
N THR A 162 -1.98 2.25 -1.90
CA THR A 162 -1.29 1.27 -2.75
C THR A 162 -2.21 0.67 -3.81
N TRP A 163 -3.42 0.27 -3.42
CA TRP A 163 -4.38 -0.35 -4.35
C TRP A 163 -4.87 0.63 -5.41
N VAL A 164 -5.17 1.87 -5.02
CA VAL A 164 -5.56 2.93 -5.94
C VAL A 164 -4.42 3.24 -6.90
N TYR A 165 -3.21 3.40 -6.38
CA TYR A 165 -2.02 3.69 -7.17
C TYR A 165 -1.72 2.61 -8.21
N LEU A 166 -1.76 1.34 -7.83
CA LEU A 166 -1.55 0.22 -8.75
C LEU A 166 -2.61 0.19 -9.86
N ALA A 167 -3.87 0.48 -9.52
CA ALA A 167 -4.95 0.54 -10.50
C ALA A 167 -4.80 1.71 -11.49
N GLU A 168 -4.21 2.83 -11.07
CA GLU A 168 -4.00 4.03 -11.89
C GLU A 168 -2.73 3.96 -12.75
N VAL A 169 -1.68 3.31 -12.27
CA VAL A 169 -0.37 3.32 -12.94
C VAL A 169 -0.23 2.24 -13.99
N PHE A 170 -0.91 1.11 -13.84
CA PHE A 170 -0.81 0.04 -14.83
C PHE A 170 -1.64 0.33 -16.09
N PRO A 171 -1.04 0.22 -17.29
CA PRO A 171 -1.74 0.33 -18.56
C PRO A 171 -2.95 -0.60 -18.66
N ASN A 172 -4.04 -0.14 -19.25
CA ASN A 172 -5.29 -0.90 -19.35
C ASN A 172 -5.08 -2.32 -19.88
N ARG A 173 -4.24 -2.48 -20.90
CA ARG A 173 -3.95 -3.75 -21.56
C ARG A 173 -3.39 -4.80 -20.60
N ILE A 174 -2.47 -4.42 -19.72
CA ILE A 174 -1.77 -5.36 -18.81
C ILE A 174 -2.29 -5.29 -17.37
N ARG A 175 -3.17 -4.34 -17.04
CA ARG A 175 -3.58 -4.00 -15.66
C ARG A 175 -3.99 -5.21 -14.83
N ALA A 176 -4.91 -6.03 -15.35
CA ALA A 176 -5.41 -7.20 -14.60
C ALA A 176 -4.28 -8.17 -14.24
N THR A 177 -3.42 -8.50 -15.21
CA THR A 177 -2.30 -9.42 -15.01
C THR A 177 -1.21 -8.81 -14.12
N ALA A 178 -0.90 -7.52 -14.31
CA ALA A 178 0.08 -6.79 -13.49
C ALA A 178 -0.39 -6.66 -12.03
N MET A 179 -1.67 -6.34 -11.80
CA MET A 179 -2.29 -6.33 -10.47
C MET A 179 -2.19 -7.71 -9.79
N SER A 180 -2.44 -8.79 -10.53
CA SER A 180 -2.33 -10.16 -9.98
C SER A 180 -0.89 -10.48 -9.56
N VAL A 181 0.10 -10.12 -10.36
CA VAL A 181 1.53 -10.32 -10.03
C VAL A 181 1.94 -9.46 -8.83
N ALA A 182 1.54 -8.19 -8.80
CA ALA A 182 1.83 -7.30 -7.66
C ALA A 182 1.17 -7.80 -6.37
N THR A 183 -0.08 -8.29 -6.45
CA THR A 183 -0.80 -8.89 -5.33
C THR A 183 -0.13 -10.16 -4.83
N LEU A 184 0.33 -11.03 -5.74
CA LEU A 184 1.10 -12.23 -5.36
C LEU A 184 2.39 -11.84 -4.63
N ALA A 185 3.14 -10.87 -5.15
CA ALA A 185 4.37 -10.39 -4.51
C ALA A 185 4.08 -9.78 -3.12
N LEU A 186 2.97 -9.06 -2.95
CA LEU A 186 2.50 -8.52 -1.69
C LEU A 186 2.26 -9.63 -0.67
N TRP A 187 1.49 -10.67 -1.02
CA TRP A 187 1.18 -11.77 -0.10
C TRP A 187 2.39 -12.65 0.21
N LEU A 188 3.32 -12.80 -0.73
CA LEU A 188 4.60 -13.47 -0.46
C LEU A 188 5.44 -12.65 0.53
N ALA A 189 5.48 -11.32 0.38
CA ALA A 189 6.15 -10.45 1.34
C ALA A 189 5.49 -10.50 2.72
N ASP A 190 4.14 -10.50 2.79
CA ASP A 190 3.39 -10.68 4.03
C ASP A 190 3.73 -12.00 4.73
N PHE A 191 3.73 -13.09 3.97
CA PHE A 191 4.11 -14.41 4.49
C PHE A 191 5.52 -14.38 5.10
N VAL A 192 6.50 -13.82 4.40
CA VAL A 192 7.89 -13.72 4.89
C VAL A 192 7.94 -12.87 6.16
N VAL A 193 7.28 -11.72 6.19
CA VAL A 193 7.23 -10.82 7.35
C VAL A 193 6.57 -11.50 8.55
N ALA A 194 5.40 -12.13 8.36
CA ALA A 194 4.68 -12.81 9.43
C ALA A 194 5.45 -14.02 9.97
N TYR A 195 6.11 -14.78 9.08
CA TYR A 195 6.91 -15.95 9.46
C TYR A 195 8.19 -15.56 10.19
N THR A 196 8.88 -14.51 9.75
CA THR A 196 10.18 -14.09 10.32
C THR A 196 10.02 -13.29 11.61
N PHE A 197 8.89 -12.63 11.84
CA PHE A 197 8.68 -11.79 13.03
C PHE A 197 8.95 -12.50 14.36
N PRO A 198 8.37 -13.70 14.66
CA PRO A 198 8.67 -14.40 15.90
C PRO A 198 10.15 -14.73 16.05
N MET A 199 10.80 -15.18 14.97
CA MET A 199 12.22 -15.52 14.97
C MET A 199 13.09 -14.28 15.25
N MET A 200 12.80 -13.15 14.60
CA MET A 200 13.51 -11.89 14.87
C MET A 200 13.29 -11.41 16.30
N ASN A 201 12.07 -11.53 16.79
CA ASN A 201 11.71 -11.12 18.14
C ASN A 201 12.35 -11.99 19.25
N GLU A 202 12.62 -13.26 18.96
CA GLU A 202 13.30 -14.20 19.85
C GLU A 202 14.84 -14.02 19.81
N HIS A 203 15.43 -13.94 18.60
CA HIS A 203 16.88 -13.93 18.43
C HIS A 203 17.52 -12.54 18.51
N LEU A 204 16.80 -11.48 18.11
CA LEU A 204 17.35 -10.12 18.12
C LEU A 204 16.87 -9.29 19.31
N SER A 205 15.63 -9.19 19.53
CA SER A 205 14.81 -8.49 20.56
C SER A 205 13.65 -7.77 19.90
N THR A 206 12.62 -7.41 20.69
CA THR A 206 11.49 -6.62 20.21
C THR A 206 11.94 -5.24 19.71
N ALA A 207 12.86 -4.59 20.40
CA ALA A 207 13.42 -3.30 20.02
C ALA A 207 14.09 -3.37 18.64
N ALA A 208 14.97 -4.34 18.42
CA ALA A 208 15.70 -4.50 17.16
C ALA A 208 14.75 -4.88 16.01
N THR A 209 13.76 -5.72 16.26
CA THR A 209 12.75 -6.10 15.26
C THR A 209 11.93 -4.88 14.80
N LEU A 210 11.45 -4.06 15.73
CA LEU A 210 10.69 -2.84 15.41
C LEU A 210 11.58 -1.79 14.71
N ALA A 211 12.85 -1.66 15.13
CA ALA A 211 13.82 -0.79 14.46
C ALA A 211 14.07 -1.24 13.01
N CYS A 212 14.13 -2.54 12.74
CA CYS A 212 14.25 -3.07 11.38
C CYS A 212 13.06 -2.63 10.50
N TYR A 213 11.83 -2.72 11.00
CA TYR A 213 10.66 -2.22 10.26
C TYR A 213 10.66 -0.70 10.08
N ALA A 214 11.17 0.06 11.05
CA ALA A 214 11.39 1.50 10.88
C ALA A 214 12.36 1.81 9.74
N VAL A 215 13.43 1.02 9.59
CA VAL A 215 14.35 1.12 8.44
C VAL A 215 13.64 0.82 7.12
N PHE A 216 12.78 -0.19 7.05
CA PHE A 216 12.00 -0.44 5.84
C PHE A 216 11.03 0.69 5.51
N CYS A 217 10.44 1.35 6.51
CA CYS A 217 9.65 2.57 6.28
C CYS A 217 10.51 3.70 5.69
N ALA A 218 11.74 3.89 6.18
CA ALA A 218 12.68 4.86 5.62
C ALA A 218 13.09 4.52 4.18
N LEU A 219 13.34 3.24 3.87
CA LEU A 219 13.62 2.78 2.52
C LEU A 219 12.42 3.00 1.59
N ALA A 220 11.20 2.72 2.06
CA ALA A 220 9.97 3.02 1.32
C ALA A 220 9.85 4.53 1.02
N LEU A 221 10.11 5.39 2.02
CA LEU A 221 10.11 6.85 1.85
C LEU A 221 11.10 7.29 0.76
N VAL A 222 12.34 6.80 0.82
CA VAL A 222 13.38 7.13 -0.17
C VAL A 222 12.97 6.64 -1.55
N TYR A 223 12.47 5.41 -1.65
CA TYR A 223 12.02 4.83 -2.91
C TYR A 223 10.86 5.63 -3.54
N VAL A 224 9.83 5.93 -2.75
CA VAL A 224 8.68 6.72 -3.21
C VAL A 224 9.12 8.11 -3.66
N ARG A 225 10.04 8.76 -2.91
CA ARG A 225 10.58 10.06 -3.28
C ARG A 225 11.33 10.03 -4.61
N ALA A 226 12.11 8.97 -4.85
CA ALA A 226 13.00 8.88 -6.01
C ALA A 226 12.33 8.37 -7.29
N LYS A 227 11.36 7.44 -7.15
CA LYS A 227 10.86 6.65 -8.29
C LYS A 227 9.35 6.73 -8.54
N VAL A 228 8.56 7.14 -7.55
CA VAL A 228 7.10 7.09 -7.66
C VAL A 228 6.56 8.44 -8.14
N PRO A 229 6.00 8.54 -9.37
CA PRO A 229 5.36 9.76 -9.84
C PRO A 229 4.01 10.00 -9.16
N GLU A 230 3.54 11.24 -9.17
CA GLU A 230 2.18 11.57 -8.76
C GLU A 230 1.19 11.20 -9.87
N THR A 231 0.13 10.48 -9.52
CA THR A 231 -0.91 10.06 -10.47
C THR A 231 -2.14 10.96 -10.45
N LYS A 232 -2.35 11.71 -9.35
CA LYS A 232 -3.50 12.59 -9.21
C LYS A 232 -3.61 13.60 -10.36
N GLY A 233 -4.76 13.59 -11.04
CA GLY A 233 -5.08 14.54 -12.12
C GLY A 233 -4.32 14.31 -13.42
N ARG A 234 -3.58 13.21 -13.55
CA ARG A 234 -2.91 12.83 -14.80
C ARG A 234 -3.73 11.82 -15.58
N ARG A 235 -3.66 11.91 -16.89
CA ARG A 235 -4.26 10.91 -17.78
C ARG A 235 -3.36 9.69 -17.86
N LEU A 236 -3.96 8.54 -18.11
CA LEU A 236 -3.25 7.26 -18.21
C LEU A 236 -2.15 7.31 -19.29
N GLU A 237 -2.44 7.93 -20.42
CA GLU A 237 -1.52 8.08 -21.56
C GLU A 237 -0.28 8.93 -21.20
N GLU A 238 -0.46 9.92 -20.30
CA GLU A 238 0.66 10.73 -19.80
C GLU A 238 1.57 9.92 -18.86
N LEU A 239 0.96 9.04 -18.05
CA LEU A 239 1.70 8.14 -17.16
C LEU A 239 2.47 7.09 -17.96
N GLU A 240 1.86 6.48 -18.99
CA GLU A 240 2.53 5.54 -19.89
C GLU A 240 3.75 6.18 -20.58
N ALA A 241 3.61 7.43 -21.06
CA ALA A 241 4.69 8.13 -21.70
C ALA A 241 5.91 8.43 -20.79
N LEU A 242 5.69 8.55 -19.46
CA LEU A 242 6.77 8.72 -18.50
C LEU A 242 7.64 7.45 -18.38
N PHE A 243 7.01 6.27 -18.39
CA PHE A 243 7.71 5.00 -18.22
C PHE A 243 8.43 4.54 -19.50
N VAL A 244 7.88 4.83 -20.69
CA VAL A 244 8.54 4.53 -21.95
C VAL A 244 9.83 5.34 -22.11
N LYS A 245 9.89 6.59 -21.66
CA LYS A 245 11.10 7.41 -21.67
C LYS A 245 12.19 6.89 -20.73
N GLU A 246 11.83 6.39 -19.56
CA GLU A 246 12.81 5.80 -18.61
C GLU A 246 13.36 4.45 -19.09
N GLY A 247 12.63 3.68 -19.88
CA GLY A 247 13.08 2.42 -20.48
C GLY A 247 14.06 2.58 -21.64
N SER A 248 14.22 3.80 -22.15
CA SER A 248 15.07 4.13 -23.31
C SER A 248 16.43 4.74 -22.92
N ALA A 249 16.66 5.01 -21.64
CA ALA A 249 17.91 5.52 -21.08
C ALA A 249 18.66 4.41 -20.31
#